data_e74e7bdb3bbcde6268479b7edd9acb3a
#
_entry.id   e74e7bdb3bbcde6268479b7edd9acb3a
#
_cell.length_a   1.000
_cell.length_b   1.000
_cell.length_c   1.000
_cell.angle_alpha   90.00
_cell.angle_beta   90.00
_cell.angle_gamma   90.00
#
_symmetry.space_group_name_H-M   'P 1'
#
loop_
_entity.id
_entity.type
_entity.pdbx_description
1 polymer ?
#
loop_
_entity_poly.entity_id
_entity_poly.type
_entity_poly.pdbx_seq_one_letter_code
_entity_poly.pdbx_strand_id
1 'polypeptide(L)'
;MTTELPGYAELHCVSNFSFLRGASHAEELVVRAAELGYAALAITDECSLAGIVRAHVAAKEVGLKLLVGSEFRLADGPKLVMLAQNRDGYGNLTALITLGRRRAGKGDYHLTRHDLASGVPDCIVLWFATPESTDDEARDFAATFPGRLWITYERLLQPDDDERLTALRRLATTHDLPLV
;
A
#
# COMPACT_ATOMS: atom_id res chain seq x y z
N MET A 1 14.62 -22.61 -23.04
CA MET A 1 13.90 -22.33 -21.78
C MET A 1 13.36 -20.91 -21.90
N THR A 2 12.10 -20.78 -22.20
CA THR A 2 11.40 -19.50 -22.16
C THR A 2 11.26 -19.14 -20.68
N THR A 3 12.01 -18.17 -20.20
CA THR A 3 11.79 -17.54 -18.90
C THR A 3 10.46 -16.82 -19.00
N GLU A 4 9.37 -17.46 -18.54
CA GLU A 4 8.12 -16.74 -18.31
C GLU A 4 8.43 -15.62 -17.31
N LEU A 5 8.13 -14.39 -17.71
CA LEU A 5 8.21 -13.26 -16.81
C LEU A 5 7.22 -13.49 -15.65
N PRO A 6 7.60 -13.15 -14.39
CA PRO A 6 6.67 -13.23 -13.29
C PRO A 6 5.43 -12.39 -13.59
N GLY A 7 4.26 -12.91 -13.23
CA GLY A 7 3.01 -12.19 -13.44
C GLY A 7 3.01 -10.84 -12.68
N TYR A 8 2.49 -9.79 -13.30
CA TYR A 8 2.39 -8.48 -12.67
C TYR A 8 1.29 -8.48 -11.60
N ALA A 9 1.58 -7.89 -10.45
CA ALA A 9 0.61 -7.63 -9.39
C ALA A 9 0.57 -6.12 -9.10
N GLU A 10 -0.62 -5.51 -9.17
CA GLU A 10 -0.78 -4.12 -8.74
C GLU A 10 -0.95 -4.08 -7.22
N LEU A 11 -0.05 -3.39 -6.53
CA LEU A 11 -0.01 -3.33 -5.07
C LEU A 11 -0.56 -2.03 -4.47
N HIS A 12 -0.87 -1.03 -5.30
CA HIS A 12 -1.41 0.25 -4.88
C HIS A 12 -2.49 0.75 -5.85
N CYS A 13 -3.72 0.41 -5.61
CA CYS A 13 -4.85 0.83 -6.43
C CYS A 13 -5.96 1.42 -5.57
N VAL A 14 -6.41 2.63 -5.90
CA VAL A 14 -7.47 3.34 -5.20
C VAL A 14 -8.76 3.34 -6.01
N SER A 15 -9.88 3.07 -5.34
CA SER A 15 -11.21 3.13 -5.94
C SER A 15 -11.88 4.49 -5.68
N ASN A 16 -13.12 4.64 -6.14
CA ASN A 16 -13.94 5.83 -5.89
C ASN A 16 -14.28 6.06 -4.40
N PHE A 17 -13.93 5.12 -3.51
CA PHE A 17 -13.98 5.33 -2.05
C PHE A 17 -12.82 6.19 -1.53
N SER A 18 -11.77 6.42 -2.33
CA SER A 18 -10.79 7.50 -2.13
C SER A 18 -11.27 8.75 -2.86
N PHE A 19 -12.12 9.52 -2.19
CA PHE A 19 -12.86 10.65 -2.78
C PHE A 19 -11.91 11.65 -3.46
N LEU A 20 -12.29 12.10 -4.66
CA LEU A 20 -11.51 13.00 -5.54
C LEU A 20 -10.15 12.42 -6.02
N ARG A 21 -9.84 11.13 -5.74
CA ARG A 21 -8.60 10.47 -6.17
C ARG A 21 -8.87 9.28 -7.09
N GLY A 22 -9.78 8.39 -6.71
CA GLY A 22 -10.22 7.28 -7.55
C GLY A 22 -11.53 7.59 -8.25
N ALA A 23 -11.68 7.14 -9.50
CA ALA A 23 -12.90 7.34 -10.30
C ALA A 23 -13.73 6.07 -10.47
N SER A 24 -13.07 4.90 -10.56
CA SER A 24 -13.72 3.62 -10.83
C SER A 24 -14.20 2.95 -9.55
N HIS A 25 -15.28 2.17 -9.66
CA HIS A 25 -15.70 1.29 -8.59
C HIS A 25 -14.69 0.15 -8.39
N ALA A 26 -14.61 -0.37 -7.16
CA ALA A 26 -13.65 -1.41 -6.83
C ALA A 26 -13.85 -2.70 -7.66
N GLU A 27 -15.09 -3.07 -7.94
CA GLU A 27 -15.43 -4.21 -8.82
C GLU A 27 -14.98 -4.01 -10.26
N GLU A 28 -15.07 -2.80 -10.81
CA GLU A 28 -14.60 -2.48 -12.18
C GLU A 28 -13.07 -2.62 -12.28
N LEU A 29 -12.34 -2.18 -11.25
CA LEU A 29 -10.89 -2.32 -11.18
C LEU A 29 -10.46 -3.78 -11.16
N VAL A 30 -11.19 -4.63 -10.42
CA VAL A 30 -10.94 -6.08 -10.37
C VAL A 30 -11.15 -6.73 -11.74
N VAL A 31 -12.27 -6.45 -12.40
CA VAL A 31 -12.56 -6.99 -13.73
C VAL A 31 -11.49 -6.55 -14.72
N ARG A 32 -11.12 -5.28 -14.69
CA ARG A 32 -10.10 -4.75 -15.60
C ARG A 32 -8.72 -5.35 -15.38
N ALA A 33 -8.31 -5.56 -14.11
CA ALA A 33 -7.06 -6.23 -13.78
C ALA A 33 -7.02 -7.68 -14.30
N ALA A 34 -8.14 -8.41 -14.19
CA ALA A 34 -8.27 -9.76 -14.73
C ALA A 34 -8.16 -9.77 -16.27
N GLU A 35 -8.82 -8.84 -16.97
CA GLU A 35 -8.73 -8.69 -18.43
C GLU A 35 -7.29 -8.39 -18.89
N LEU A 36 -6.53 -7.64 -18.09
CA LEU A 36 -5.12 -7.32 -18.37
C LEU A 36 -4.17 -8.46 -18.00
N GLY A 37 -4.66 -9.56 -17.43
CA GLY A 37 -3.86 -10.72 -17.06
C GLY A 37 -3.00 -10.49 -15.81
N TYR A 38 -3.40 -9.60 -14.89
CA TYR A 38 -2.69 -9.39 -13.64
C TYR A 38 -2.74 -10.65 -12.77
N ALA A 39 -1.64 -10.95 -12.08
CA ALA A 39 -1.57 -12.04 -11.12
C ALA A 39 -2.33 -11.73 -9.82
N ALA A 40 -2.39 -10.46 -9.44
CA ALA A 40 -3.12 -9.99 -8.26
C ALA A 40 -3.42 -8.49 -8.37
N LEU A 41 -4.42 -8.04 -7.60
CA LEU A 41 -4.75 -6.63 -7.42
C LEU A 41 -4.92 -6.33 -5.94
N ALA A 42 -4.28 -5.27 -5.44
CA ALA A 42 -4.55 -4.70 -4.14
C ALA A 42 -5.54 -3.53 -4.27
N ILE A 43 -6.62 -3.53 -3.48
CA ILE A 43 -7.44 -2.33 -3.28
C ILE A 43 -6.96 -1.65 -1.99
N THR A 44 -6.53 -0.40 -2.12
CA THR A 44 -5.79 0.33 -1.08
C THR A 44 -6.33 1.74 -0.87
N ASP A 45 -7.65 1.86 -0.75
CA ASP A 45 -8.32 3.13 -0.50
C ASP A 45 -7.80 3.85 0.73
N GLU A 46 -7.78 5.18 0.70
CA GLU A 46 -7.18 6.02 1.74
C GLU A 46 -7.96 5.93 3.06
N CYS A 47 -7.29 5.34 4.07
CA CYS A 47 -7.84 5.08 5.41
C CYS A 47 -9.24 4.45 5.36
N SER A 48 -9.45 3.47 4.45
CA SER A 48 -10.77 2.88 4.17
C SER A 48 -10.66 1.47 3.62
N LEU A 49 -11.62 0.62 3.99
CA LEU A 49 -11.88 -0.70 3.40
C LEU A 49 -13.29 -0.80 2.80
N ALA A 50 -13.92 0.33 2.51
CA ALA A 50 -15.33 0.37 2.09
C ALA A 50 -15.59 -0.37 0.78
N GLY A 51 -14.64 -0.37 -0.16
CA GLY A 51 -14.73 -1.07 -1.46
C GLY A 51 -14.44 -2.57 -1.41
N ILE A 52 -13.87 -3.09 -0.32
CA ILE A 52 -13.30 -4.45 -0.29
C ILE A 52 -14.33 -5.55 -0.51
N VAL A 53 -15.55 -5.41 0.04
CA VAL A 53 -16.58 -6.46 -0.13
C VAL A 53 -16.97 -6.61 -1.60
N ARG A 54 -17.19 -5.50 -2.31
CA ARG A 54 -17.51 -5.50 -3.75
C ARG A 54 -16.34 -6.06 -4.57
N ALA A 55 -15.12 -5.61 -4.28
CA ALA A 55 -13.92 -6.14 -4.92
C ALA A 55 -13.79 -7.65 -4.71
N HIS A 56 -14.05 -8.15 -3.49
CA HIS A 56 -13.96 -9.57 -3.16
C HIS A 56 -14.96 -10.43 -3.94
N VAL A 57 -16.21 -9.97 -4.05
CA VAL A 57 -17.23 -10.67 -4.85
C VAL A 57 -16.79 -10.75 -6.31
N ALA A 58 -16.43 -9.62 -6.91
CA ALA A 58 -15.95 -9.59 -8.29
C ALA A 58 -14.69 -10.45 -8.52
N ALA A 59 -13.73 -10.39 -7.58
CA ALA A 59 -12.50 -11.17 -7.67
C ALA A 59 -12.76 -12.70 -7.68
N LYS A 60 -13.74 -13.16 -6.90
CA LYS A 60 -14.17 -14.57 -6.93
C LYS A 60 -14.80 -14.96 -8.27
N GLU A 61 -15.59 -14.07 -8.86
CA GLU A 61 -16.26 -14.33 -10.15
C GLU A 61 -15.27 -14.44 -11.31
N VAL A 62 -14.23 -13.58 -11.32
CA VAL A 62 -13.22 -13.57 -12.40
C VAL A 62 -11.97 -14.40 -12.09
N GLY A 63 -11.86 -14.98 -10.89
CA GLY A 63 -10.71 -15.79 -10.48
C GLY A 63 -9.43 -15.00 -10.22
N LEU A 64 -9.51 -13.68 -9.93
CA LEU A 64 -8.35 -12.84 -9.63
C LEU A 64 -8.00 -12.91 -8.14
N LYS A 65 -6.70 -12.96 -7.82
CA LYS A 65 -6.23 -12.83 -6.43
C LYS A 65 -6.38 -11.38 -5.95
N LEU A 66 -7.25 -11.16 -4.96
CA LEU A 66 -7.42 -9.86 -4.31
C LEU A 66 -6.52 -9.77 -3.06
N LEU A 67 -5.78 -8.66 -2.97
CA LEU A 67 -5.04 -8.25 -1.77
C LEU A 67 -5.82 -7.12 -1.08
N VAL A 68 -5.97 -7.23 0.23
CA VAL A 68 -6.69 -6.24 1.03
C VAL A 68 -5.70 -5.29 1.68
N GLY A 69 -5.84 -4.00 1.41
CA GLY A 69 -4.97 -2.99 1.97
C GLY A 69 -5.62 -1.64 2.18
N SER A 70 -4.85 -0.71 2.70
CA SER A 70 -5.25 0.69 2.79
C SER A 70 -4.04 1.61 2.74
N GLU A 71 -4.18 2.76 2.09
CA GLU A 71 -3.20 3.84 2.10
C GLU A 71 -3.39 4.71 3.34
N PHE A 72 -2.28 5.20 3.90
CA PHE A 72 -2.25 6.15 4.99
C PHE A 72 -1.23 7.25 4.73
N ARG A 73 -1.61 8.50 4.98
CA ARG A 73 -0.72 9.65 5.07
C ARG A 73 -0.58 10.01 6.53
N LEU A 74 0.60 9.86 7.07
CA LEU A 74 0.86 10.23 8.46
C LEU A 74 0.98 11.76 8.58
N ALA A 75 0.43 12.32 9.64
CA ALA A 75 0.48 13.75 9.89
C ALA A 75 1.91 14.27 10.13
N ASP A 76 2.80 13.39 10.62
CA ASP A 76 4.20 13.65 10.94
C ASP A 76 5.18 12.75 10.15
N GLY A 77 4.73 12.22 9.02
CA GLY A 77 5.51 11.23 8.30
C GLY A 77 5.10 11.01 6.85
N PRO A 78 5.66 9.96 6.23
CA PRO A 78 5.40 9.64 4.83
C PRO A 78 4.03 9.01 4.59
N LYS A 79 3.76 8.79 3.31
CA LYS A 79 2.70 7.91 2.83
C LYS A 79 3.15 6.45 2.97
N LEU A 80 2.24 5.62 3.47
CA LEU A 80 2.39 4.17 3.58
C LEU A 80 1.18 3.47 2.96
N VAL A 81 1.40 2.29 2.37
CA VAL A 81 0.33 1.34 2.09
C VAL A 81 0.55 0.12 2.95
N MET A 82 -0.50 -0.37 3.59
CA MET A 82 -0.46 -1.59 4.39
C MET A 82 -1.35 -2.64 3.78
N LEU A 83 -0.79 -3.85 3.57
CA LEU A 83 -1.47 -4.99 2.97
C LEU A 83 -1.62 -6.08 4.03
N ALA A 84 -2.86 -6.48 4.32
CA ALA A 84 -3.14 -7.56 5.27
C ALA A 84 -2.67 -8.92 4.71
N GLN A 85 -1.86 -9.66 5.46
CA GLN A 85 -1.35 -10.97 5.07
C GLN A 85 -2.34 -12.10 5.39
N ASN A 86 -3.18 -11.89 6.41
CA ASN A 86 -4.14 -12.86 6.91
C ASN A 86 -5.32 -12.15 7.60
N ARG A 87 -6.19 -12.93 8.26
CA ARG A 87 -7.38 -12.41 8.97
C ARG A 87 -7.01 -11.49 10.15
N ASP A 88 -5.93 -11.80 10.86
CA ASP A 88 -5.49 -11.00 12.01
C ASP A 88 -4.90 -9.66 11.52
N GLY A 89 -4.14 -9.68 10.43
CA GLY A 89 -3.70 -8.47 9.75
C GLY A 89 -4.86 -7.59 9.27
N TYR A 90 -5.94 -8.19 8.74
CA TYR A 90 -7.16 -7.46 8.42
C TYR A 90 -7.76 -6.80 9.67
N GLY A 91 -7.80 -7.51 10.80
CA GLY A 91 -8.23 -6.99 12.08
C GLY A 91 -7.39 -5.80 12.55
N ASN A 92 -6.06 -5.92 12.49
CA ASN A 92 -5.12 -4.87 12.87
C ASN A 92 -5.26 -3.63 11.96
N LEU A 93 -5.43 -3.85 10.66
CA LEU A 93 -5.65 -2.77 9.69
C LEU A 93 -6.96 -2.02 9.97
N THR A 94 -8.06 -2.74 10.27
CA THR A 94 -9.34 -2.12 10.62
C THR A 94 -9.28 -1.35 11.93
N ALA A 95 -8.52 -1.84 12.90
CA ALA A 95 -8.29 -1.14 14.17
C ALA A 95 -7.55 0.19 13.95
N LEU A 96 -6.50 0.20 13.11
CA LEU A 96 -5.75 1.41 12.74
C LEU A 96 -6.65 2.43 12.02
N ILE A 97 -7.45 1.99 11.05
CA ILE A 97 -8.43 2.83 10.35
C ILE A 97 -9.42 3.46 11.35
N THR A 98 -9.95 2.64 12.26
CA THR A 98 -10.89 3.09 13.27
C THR A 98 -10.26 4.14 14.19
N LEU A 99 -9.02 3.91 14.62
CA LEU A 99 -8.25 4.86 15.44
C LEU A 99 -8.12 6.20 14.73
N GLY A 100 -7.64 6.21 13.50
CA GLY A 100 -7.44 7.44 12.70
C GLY A 100 -8.75 8.20 12.48
N ARG A 101 -9.80 7.51 12.08
CA ARG A 101 -11.11 8.11 11.79
C ARG A 101 -11.78 8.69 13.04
N ARG A 102 -11.62 8.08 14.21
CA ARG A 102 -12.19 8.58 15.46
C ARG A 102 -11.50 9.83 16.01
N ARG A 103 -10.29 10.13 15.57
CA ARG A 103 -9.50 11.30 16.00
C ARG A 103 -9.75 12.55 15.17
N ALA A 104 -10.46 12.44 14.08
CA ALA A 104 -10.69 13.54 13.14
C ALA A 104 -12.18 13.79 12.92
N GLY A 105 -12.50 14.87 12.25
CA GLY A 105 -13.86 15.20 11.81
C GLY A 105 -14.36 14.25 10.70
N LYS A 106 -15.64 14.37 10.36
CA LYS A 106 -16.26 13.55 9.30
C LYS A 106 -15.54 13.78 7.96
N GLY A 107 -15.10 12.68 7.36
CA GLY A 107 -14.39 12.69 6.07
C GLY A 107 -12.87 12.63 6.21
N ASP A 108 -12.32 13.04 7.36
CA ASP A 108 -10.89 13.07 7.64
C ASP A 108 -10.44 11.91 8.54
N TYR A 109 -9.13 11.79 8.70
CA TYR A 109 -8.47 10.94 9.68
C TYR A 109 -7.18 11.58 10.18
N HIS A 110 -6.71 11.14 11.35
CA HIS A 110 -5.44 11.60 11.91
C HIS A 110 -4.67 10.43 12.48
N LEU A 111 -3.50 10.13 11.88
CA LEU A 111 -2.54 9.13 12.33
C LEU A 111 -1.14 9.72 12.31
N THR A 112 -0.31 9.30 13.26
CA THR A 112 1.08 9.68 13.41
C THR A 112 1.97 8.45 13.43
N ARG A 113 3.30 8.63 13.34
CA ARG A 113 4.28 7.54 13.51
C ARG A 113 4.10 6.80 14.83
N HIS A 114 3.73 7.52 15.91
CA HIS A 114 3.49 6.91 17.21
C HIS A 114 2.38 5.86 17.20
N ASP A 115 1.38 6.03 16.36
CA ASP A 115 0.27 5.07 16.23
C ASP A 115 0.70 3.75 15.58
N LEU A 116 1.86 3.75 14.92
CA LEU A 116 2.45 2.59 14.28
C LEU A 116 3.47 1.87 15.16
N ALA A 117 3.72 2.34 16.39
CA ALA A 117 4.78 1.81 17.26
C ALA A 117 4.62 0.32 17.60
N SER A 118 3.40 -0.23 17.54
CA SER A 118 3.15 -1.67 17.66
C SER A 118 3.53 -2.48 16.42
N GLY A 119 3.95 -1.84 15.33
CA GLY A 119 4.34 -2.47 14.09
C GLY A 119 3.20 -3.03 13.24
N VAL A 120 1.94 -2.75 13.57
CA VAL A 120 0.73 -3.27 12.87
C VAL A 120 0.95 -4.73 12.43
N PRO A 121 0.90 -5.72 13.35
CA PRO A 121 1.24 -7.11 13.06
C PRO A 121 0.45 -7.68 11.87
N ASP A 122 1.02 -8.69 11.21
CA ASP A 122 0.40 -9.39 10.07
C ASP A 122 0.03 -8.50 8.88
N CYS A 123 0.68 -7.33 8.77
CA CYS A 123 0.59 -6.47 7.59
C CYS A 123 1.97 -6.29 6.96
N ILE A 124 2.03 -6.39 5.64
CA ILE A 124 3.15 -5.90 4.83
C ILE A 124 3.01 -4.39 4.72
N VAL A 125 4.12 -3.67 4.79
CA VAL A 125 4.17 -2.21 4.70
C VAL A 125 4.97 -1.80 3.47
N LEU A 126 4.33 -1.04 2.60
CA LEU A 126 4.93 -0.39 1.45
C LEU A 126 5.17 1.07 1.80
N TRP A 127 6.44 1.43 1.90
CA TRP A 127 6.85 2.80 2.22
C TRP A 127 7.11 3.60 0.94
N PHE A 128 6.34 4.65 0.73
CA PHE A 128 6.54 5.61 -0.36
C PHE A 128 7.64 6.61 0.04
N ALA A 129 8.87 6.11 0.08
CA ALA A 129 10.03 6.93 0.33
C ALA A 129 10.24 7.94 -0.83
N THR A 130 10.86 9.07 -0.53
CA THR A 130 11.21 10.10 -1.49
C THR A 130 12.73 10.29 -1.52
N PRO A 131 13.30 11.02 -2.50
CA PRO A 131 14.72 11.34 -2.50
C PRO A 131 15.21 12.08 -1.23
N GLU A 132 14.29 12.76 -0.54
CA GLU A 132 14.54 13.49 0.71
C GLU A 132 14.41 12.61 1.96
N SER A 133 13.93 11.38 1.83
CA SER A 133 13.84 10.43 2.95
C SER A 133 15.21 10.15 3.55
N THR A 134 15.28 10.18 4.87
CA THR A 134 16.54 10.11 5.59
C THR A 134 16.92 8.68 6.00
N ASP A 135 18.21 8.47 6.28
CA ASP A 135 18.71 7.21 6.84
C ASP A 135 18.11 6.91 8.23
N ASP A 136 17.77 7.95 9.01
CA ASP A 136 17.11 7.80 10.30
C ASP A 136 15.69 7.29 10.14
N GLU A 137 14.92 7.84 9.18
CA GLU A 137 13.61 7.33 8.86
C GLU A 137 13.62 5.86 8.43
N ALA A 138 14.58 5.49 7.57
CA ALA A 138 14.71 4.12 7.11
C ALA A 138 15.01 3.15 8.28
N ARG A 139 15.89 3.55 9.21
CA ARG A 139 16.19 2.75 10.42
C ARG A 139 14.97 2.61 11.33
N ASP A 140 14.25 3.71 11.57
CA ASP A 140 13.07 3.71 12.43
C ASP A 140 11.95 2.83 11.87
N PHE A 141 11.69 2.91 10.56
CA PHE A 141 10.69 2.05 9.92
C PHE A 141 11.14 0.59 9.85
N ALA A 142 12.40 0.32 9.55
CA ALA A 142 12.92 -1.05 9.56
C ALA A 142 12.81 -1.69 10.96
N ALA A 143 13.07 -0.92 12.01
CA ALA A 143 12.90 -1.36 13.40
C ALA A 143 11.42 -1.57 13.79
N THR A 144 10.52 -0.71 13.28
CA THR A 144 9.09 -0.80 13.54
C THR A 144 8.42 -1.97 12.81
N PHE A 145 8.88 -2.29 11.57
CA PHE A 145 8.28 -3.32 10.71
C PHE A 145 9.30 -4.40 10.29
N PRO A 146 9.93 -5.12 11.23
CA PRO A 146 11.01 -6.05 10.92
C PRO A 146 10.55 -7.14 9.94
N GLY A 147 11.25 -7.26 8.80
CA GLY A 147 10.96 -8.24 7.75
C GLY A 147 9.65 -8.03 6.99
N ARG A 148 8.98 -6.90 7.18
CA ARG A 148 7.67 -6.60 6.58
C ARG A 148 7.60 -5.23 5.91
N LEU A 149 8.74 -4.55 5.74
CA LEU A 149 8.86 -3.24 5.12
C LEU A 149 9.47 -3.37 3.72
N TRP A 150 8.84 -2.73 2.75
CA TRP A 150 9.36 -2.57 1.38
C TRP A 150 9.39 -1.09 1.02
N ILE A 151 10.44 -0.64 0.34
CA ILE A 151 10.45 0.67 -0.31
C ILE A 151 9.68 0.54 -1.63
N THR A 152 8.79 1.49 -1.90
CA THR A 152 7.93 1.46 -3.09
C THR A 152 8.38 2.48 -4.10
N TYR A 153 8.49 2.04 -5.37
CA TYR A 153 8.72 2.90 -6.51
C TYR A 153 7.55 2.83 -7.49
N GLU A 154 6.89 3.96 -7.71
CA GLU A 154 5.87 4.13 -8.76
C GLU A 154 6.49 4.88 -9.94
N ARG A 155 6.49 4.25 -11.13
CA ARG A 155 6.92 4.90 -12.36
C ARG A 155 5.74 5.66 -12.98
N LEU A 156 5.76 6.98 -12.82
CA LEU A 156 4.68 7.86 -13.26
C LEU A 156 4.98 8.59 -14.57
N LEU A 157 6.05 8.20 -15.28
CA LEU A 157 6.54 8.84 -16.51
C LEU A 157 6.84 10.33 -16.33
N GLN A 158 7.34 10.68 -15.13
CA GLN A 158 7.82 12.02 -14.81
C GLN A 158 9.29 12.19 -15.26
N PRO A 159 9.74 13.41 -15.55
CA PRO A 159 11.12 13.67 -15.98
C PRO A 159 12.19 13.21 -14.98
N ASP A 160 11.87 13.17 -13.69
CA ASP A 160 12.77 12.83 -12.58
C ASP A 160 12.68 11.36 -12.14
N ASP A 161 11.91 10.51 -12.83
CA ASP A 161 11.69 9.11 -12.42
C ASP A 161 13.01 8.33 -12.27
N ASP A 162 13.97 8.51 -13.15
CA ASP A 162 15.26 7.80 -13.10
C ASP A 162 16.14 8.28 -11.91
N GLU A 163 16.10 9.58 -11.60
CA GLU A 163 16.80 10.14 -10.43
C GLU A 163 16.17 9.63 -9.12
N ARG A 164 14.83 9.61 -9.06
CA ARG A 164 14.08 9.05 -7.94
C ARG A 164 14.40 7.56 -7.73
N LEU A 165 14.38 6.77 -8.79
CA LEU A 165 14.72 5.35 -8.72
C LEU A 165 16.15 5.14 -8.19
N THR A 166 17.11 5.97 -8.65
CA THR A 166 18.50 5.90 -8.21
C THR A 166 18.63 6.21 -6.71
N ALA A 167 17.94 7.25 -6.22
CA ALA A 167 17.93 7.61 -4.80
C ALA A 167 17.31 6.48 -3.95
N LEU A 168 16.17 5.93 -4.37
CA LEU A 168 15.49 4.85 -3.66
C LEU A 168 16.31 3.55 -3.64
N ARG A 169 16.99 3.21 -4.72
CA ARG A 169 17.92 2.05 -4.77
C ARG A 169 19.08 2.21 -3.79
N ARG A 170 19.63 3.42 -3.68
CA ARG A 170 20.69 3.70 -2.69
C ARG A 170 20.15 3.49 -1.27
N LEU A 171 19.00 4.05 -0.94
CA LEU A 171 18.36 3.91 0.37
C LEU A 171 18.07 2.43 0.68
N ALA A 172 17.50 1.71 -0.26
CA ALA A 172 17.20 0.28 -0.17
C ALA A 172 18.47 -0.55 0.12
N THR A 173 19.54 -0.32 -0.64
CA THR A 173 20.82 -1.03 -0.46
C THR A 173 21.48 -0.69 0.87
N THR A 174 21.45 0.59 1.30
CA THR A 174 22.08 1.03 2.55
C THR A 174 21.44 0.38 3.79
N HIS A 175 20.13 0.13 3.74
CA HIS A 175 19.36 -0.38 4.89
C HIS A 175 18.88 -1.83 4.73
N ASP A 176 19.36 -2.54 3.70
CA ASP A 176 18.93 -3.92 3.39
C ASP A 176 17.40 -4.07 3.29
N LEU A 177 16.76 -3.09 2.67
CA LEU A 177 15.32 -3.07 2.43
C LEU A 177 15.00 -3.47 0.98
N PRO A 178 14.01 -4.34 0.76
CA PRO A 178 13.59 -4.67 -0.60
C PRO A 178 12.89 -3.47 -1.26
N LEU A 179 13.12 -3.31 -2.57
CA LEU A 179 12.45 -2.34 -3.42
C LEU A 179 11.40 -3.06 -4.28
N VAL A 180 10.19 -2.52 -4.34
CA VAL A 180 9.07 -3.04 -5.14
C VAL A 180 8.46 -1.94 -6.01
#